data_100d9240b7cb6c617a2bff638a3a24f9
#
_entry.id   100d9240b7cb6c617a2bff638a3a24f9
#
_cell.length_a   1.000
_cell.length_b   1.000
_cell.length_c   1.000
_cell.angle_alpha   90.00
_cell.angle_beta   90.00
_cell.angle_gamma   90.00
#
_symmetry.space_group_name_H-M   'P 1'
#
loop_
_entity.id
_entity.type
_entity.pdbx_description
1 polymer ?
#
loop_
_entity_poly.entity_id
_entity_poly.type
_entity_poly.pdbx_seq_one_letter_code
_entity_poly.pdbx_strand_id
1 'polypeptide(L)'
;IFDTGSSNLWVPSAQCDKSKYPSCGNHSLYDHTKSSDYASNGEKLTLPYGSGVCSGFLSQDTLTWSNFSIPSVVFGEVNQEPGAVWSEVPFDGICGMGLPGIAMDKVETPFSYLMAAEKLASNTFSFYLSSLGAATSVLTLGGADPKYYEGEFTMLPTQTFLGNAGYWLINGDDIKIGGESLGSCKGWLSGNKCKMVVDTGTSVLTGPTKKLAPILAKIGNVSSDCSNLNTLPNITFTFGGKDFDLEPSFYVIRARDDAASPWQCQLG
;
A
#
# COMPACT_ATOMS: atom_id res chain seq x y z
N ILE A 1 -4.56 -4.64 -6.21
CA ILE A 1 -4.24 -4.18 -4.85
C ILE A 1 -4.68 -2.73 -4.65
N PHE A 2 -5.13 -2.34 -3.44
CA PHE A 2 -5.41 -0.94 -3.07
C PHE A 2 -4.19 -0.39 -2.33
N ASP A 3 -3.55 0.62 -2.94
CA ASP A 3 -2.21 1.08 -2.57
C ASP A 3 -2.22 2.56 -2.16
N THR A 4 -2.08 2.85 -0.87
CA THR A 4 -2.02 4.24 -0.37
C THR A 4 -0.66 4.91 -0.61
N GLY A 5 0.34 4.17 -1.08
CA GLY A 5 1.68 4.67 -1.46
C GLY A 5 1.78 5.13 -2.92
N SER A 6 0.74 4.91 -3.74
CA SER A 6 0.66 5.43 -5.12
C SER A 6 -0.72 5.99 -5.44
N SER A 7 -0.87 6.68 -6.60
CA SER A 7 -2.09 7.46 -6.90
C SER A 7 -2.70 7.17 -8.28
N ASN A 8 -2.09 6.30 -9.07
CA ASN A 8 -2.64 5.90 -10.36
C ASN A 8 -3.42 4.58 -10.26
N LEU A 9 -4.52 4.49 -11.00
CA LEU A 9 -5.16 3.21 -11.31
C LEU A 9 -4.50 2.64 -12.56
N TRP A 10 -4.15 1.36 -12.56
CA TRP A 10 -3.76 0.66 -13.77
C TRP A 10 -4.17 -0.81 -13.72
N VAL A 11 -4.38 -1.36 -14.90
CA VAL A 11 -4.67 -2.78 -15.15
C VAL A 11 -3.84 -3.29 -16.32
N PRO A 12 -3.52 -4.60 -16.38
CA PRO A 12 -2.82 -5.17 -17.52
C PRO A 12 -3.72 -5.21 -18.76
N SER A 13 -3.14 -4.90 -19.91
CA SER A 13 -3.82 -4.84 -21.19
C SER A 13 -3.87 -6.19 -21.90
N ALA A 14 -4.97 -6.46 -22.62
CA ALA A 14 -5.03 -7.54 -23.59
C ALA A 14 -4.01 -7.37 -24.77
N GLN A 15 -3.47 -6.16 -24.95
CA GLN A 15 -2.40 -5.87 -25.90
C GLN A 15 -0.99 -6.21 -25.37
N CYS A 16 -0.88 -6.71 -24.14
CA CYS A 16 0.41 -7.12 -23.59
C CYS A 16 0.95 -8.35 -24.33
N ASP A 17 2.20 -8.26 -24.78
CA ASP A 17 2.88 -9.37 -25.44
C ASP A 17 3.34 -10.43 -24.42
N LYS A 18 2.55 -11.50 -24.30
CA LYS A 18 2.79 -12.61 -23.35
C LYS A 18 4.11 -13.36 -23.63
N SER A 19 4.64 -13.28 -24.85
CA SER A 19 5.92 -13.91 -25.20
C SER A 19 7.10 -13.12 -24.64
N LYS A 20 6.93 -11.81 -24.51
CA LYS A 20 7.93 -10.88 -23.99
C LYS A 20 7.76 -10.62 -22.47
N TYR A 21 6.53 -10.60 -22.02
CA TYR A 21 6.16 -10.34 -20.62
C TYR A 21 5.28 -11.50 -20.09
N PRO A 22 5.89 -12.56 -19.53
CA PRO A 22 5.14 -13.74 -19.05
C PRO A 22 4.08 -13.41 -17.98
N SER A 23 4.28 -12.37 -17.20
CA SER A 23 3.31 -11.84 -16.23
C SER A 23 1.92 -11.66 -16.83
N CYS A 24 1.83 -11.09 -18.02
CA CYS A 24 0.58 -10.90 -18.74
C CYS A 24 -0.17 -12.21 -19.08
N GLY A 25 0.50 -13.35 -18.96
CA GLY A 25 -0.13 -14.66 -19.11
C GLY A 25 -0.81 -15.17 -17.85
N ASN A 26 -0.45 -14.63 -16.69
CA ASN A 26 -0.89 -15.07 -15.37
C ASN A 26 -2.00 -14.22 -14.75
N HIS A 27 -2.28 -13.06 -15.35
CA HIS A 27 -3.23 -12.08 -14.84
C HIS A 27 -4.48 -11.92 -15.70
N SER A 28 -5.54 -11.38 -15.10
CA SER A 28 -6.73 -10.94 -15.81
C SER A 28 -6.41 -9.70 -16.63
N LEU A 29 -6.76 -9.70 -17.90
CA LEU A 29 -6.41 -8.61 -18.82
C LEU A 29 -7.64 -7.79 -19.18
N TYR A 30 -7.48 -6.47 -19.16
CA TYR A 30 -8.48 -5.55 -19.67
C TYR A 30 -8.40 -5.51 -21.21
N ASP A 31 -9.55 -5.67 -21.84
CA ASP A 31 -9.70 -5.64 -23.29
C ASP A 31 -10.66 -4.50 -23.68
N HIS A 32 -10.10 -3.35 -24.02
CA HIS A 32 -10.88 -2.17 -24.37
C HIS A 32 -11.77 -2.37 -25.60
N THR A 33 -11.48 -3.35 -26.46
CA THR A 33 -12.33 -3.64 -27.63
C THR A 33 -13.69 -4.22 -27.25
N LYS A 34 -13.86 -4.65 -26.02
CA LYS A 34 -15.10 -5.22 -25.46
C LYS A 34 -15.92 -4.20 -24.66
N SER A 35 -15.43 -2.98 -24.48
CA SER A 35 -16.17 -1.94 -23.76
C SER A 35 -16.78 -0.92 -24.70
N SER A 36 -18.09 -0.69 -24.54
CA SER A 36 -18.82 0.37 -25.27
C SER A 36 -18.51 1.77 -24.75
N ASP A 37 -18.03 1.88 -23.53
CA ASP A 37 -17.77 3.15 -22.83
C ASP A 37 -16.31 3.60 -22.99
N TYR A 38 -15.47 2.74 -23.58
CA TYR A 38 -14.07 3.04 -23.81
C TYR A 38 -13.87 4.26 -24.71
N ALA A 39 -12.98 5.12 -24.28
CA ALA A 39 -12.46 6.20 -25.09
C ALA A 39 -10.92 6.19 -25.07
N SER A 40 -10.31 6.29 -26.26
CA SER A 40 -8.87 6.34 -26.37
C SER A 40 -8.34 7.68 -25.84
N ASN A 41 -7.37 7.64 -24.92
CA ASN A 41 -6.53 8.77 -24.56
C ASN A 41 -5.19 8.66 -25.32
N GLY A 42 -4.52 7.49 -25.22
CA GLY A 42 -3.33 7.16 -25.98
C GLY A 42 -2.04 7.83 -25.49
N GLU A 43 -2.07 8.65 -24.45
CA GLU A 43 -0.87 9.23 -23.84
C GLU A 43 -0.05 8.12 -23.19
N LYS A 44 1.27 8.17 -23.37
CA LYS A 44 2.18 7.17 -22.80
C LYS A 44 2.24 7.32 -21.29
N LEU A 45 2.22 6.20 -20.58
CA LEU A 45 2.32 6.12 -19.14
C LEU A 45 3.51 5.25 -18.74
N THR A 46 4.26 5.70 -17.73
CA THR A 46 5.31 4.89 -17.07
C THR A 46 5.18 5.06 -15.57
N LEU A 47 5.05 3.94 -14.87
CA LEU A 47 4.81 3.88 -13.44
C LEU A 47 5.99 3.19 -12.76
N PRO A 48 6.86 3.94 -12.07
CA PRO A 48 7.94 3.38 -11.25
C PRO A 48 7.43 2.99 -9.87
N TYR A 49 7.75 1.78 -9.43
CA TYR A 49 7.53 1.28 -8.08
C TYR A 49 8.86 0.84 -7.47
N GLY A 50 8.93 0.70 -6.15
CA GLY A 50 10.13 0.22 -5.48
C GLY A 50 10.59 -1.16 -5.94
N SER A 51 9.67 -2.01 -6.35
CA SER A 51 9.91 -3.39 -6.80
C SER A 51 10.04 -3.52 -8.33
N GLY A 52 9.69 -2.51 -9.12
CA GLY A 52 9.74 -2.60 -10.58
C GLY A 52 9.10 -1.42 -11.29
N VAL A 53 9.09 -1.48 -12.60
CA VAL A 53 8.46 -0.46 -13.46
C VAL A 53 7.44 -1.16 -14.34
N CYS A 54 6.28 -0.53 -14.55
CA CYS A 54 5.38 -0.94 -15.61
C CYS A 54 5.09 0.24 -16.55
N SER A 55 4.75 -0.05 -17.80
CA SER A 55 4.49 0.99 -18.81
C SER A 55 3.35 0.60 -19.72
N GLY A 56 2.71 1.59 -20.30
CA GLY A 56 1.59 1.44 -21.22
C GLY A 56 1.11 2.79 -21.73
N PHE A 57 -0.18 2.97 -21.72
CA PHE A 57 -0.85 4.19 -22.18
C PHE A 57 -2.08 4.46 -21.33
N LEU A 58 -2.54 5.71 -21.37
CA LEU A 58 -3.78 6.11 -20.71
C LEU A 58 -4.99 5.70 -21.56
N SER A 59 -5.98 5.16 -20.89
CA SER A 59 -7.30 4.80 -21.42
C SER A 59 -8.37 5.44 -20.55
N GLN A 60 -9.58 5.60 -21.08
CA GLN A 60 -10.73 6.09 -20.36
C GLN A 60 -11.88 5.11 -20.49
N ASP A 61 -12.52 4.75 -19.37
CA ASP A 61 -13.68 3.85 -19.36
C ASP A 61 -14.52 4.06 -18.10
N THR A 62 -15.62 3.32 -17.97
CA THR A 62 -16.43 3.27 -16.75
C THR A 62 -15.80 2.34 -15.70
N LEU A 63 -15.47 2.88 -14.54
CA LEU A 63 -15.01 2.12 -13.38
C LEU A 63 -16.22 1.68 -12.52
N THR A 64 -16.38 0.38 -12.37
CA THR A 64 -17.31 -0.18 -11.38
C THR A 64 -16.56 -0.51 -10.11
N TRP A 65 -16.86 0.18 -9.02
CA TRP A 65 -16.23 0.00 -7.72
C TRP A 65 -17.30 -0.29 -6.66
N SER A 66 -17.36 -1.55 -6.21
CA SER A 66 -18.47 -2.04 -5.39
C SER A 66 -19.82 -1.82 -6.10
N ASN A 67 -20.72 -1.03 -5.52
CA ASN A 67 -22.00 -0.64 -6.12
C ASN A 67 -21.97 0.73 -6.83
N PHE A 68 -20.80 1.34 -6.93
CA PHE A 68 -20.63 2.62 -7.63
C PHE A 68 -20.21 2.38 -9.08
N SER A 69 -20.89 3.03 -10.01
CA SER A 69 -20.48 3.15 -11.40
C SER A 69 -20.04 4.59 -11.66
N ILE A 70 -18.80 4.76 -12.08
CA ILE A 70 -18.13 6.04 -12.25
C ILE A 70 -17.69 6.13 -13.71
N PRO A 71 -18.35 6.94 -14.53
CA PRO A 71 -18.02 7.07 -15.94
C PRO A 71 -16.74 7.88 -16.15
N SER A 72 -16.12 7.67 -17.29
CA SER A 72 -14.99 8.50 -17.78
C SER A 72 -13.77 8.54 -16.87
N VAL A 73 -13.49 7.46 -16.16
CA VAL A 73 -12.28 7.33 -15.35
C VAL A 73 -11.07 7.11 -16.26
N VAL A 74 -10.05 7.94 -16.12
CA VAL A 74 -8.77 7.77 -16.81
C VAL A 74 -7.86 6.86 -15.98
N PHE A 75 -7.29 5.85 -16.61
CA PHE A 75 -6.41 4.88 -15.97
C PHE A 75 -5.30 4.39 -16.90
N GLY A 76 -4.30 3.72 -16.32
CA GLY A 76 -3.24 3.08 -17.07
C GLY A 76 -3.66 1.74 -17.63
N GLU A 77 -3.56 1.57 -18.93
CA GLU A 77 -3.64 0.28 -19.61
C GLU A 77 -2.21 -0.19 -19.87
N VAL A 78 -1.72 -1.12 -19.02
CA VAL A 78 -0.32 -1.55 -18.99
C VAL A 78 -0.10 -2.71 -19.97
N ASN A 79 0.85 -2.54 -20.88
CA ASN A 79 1.23 -3.55 -21.85
C ASN A 79 2.70 -3.97 -21.80
N GLN A 80 3.44 -3.45 -20.82
CA GLN A 80 4.85 -3.77 -20.57
C GLN A 80 5.10 -3.91 -19.06
N GLU A 81 5.43 -5.11 -18.63
CA GLU A 81 5.72 -5.48 -17.24
C GLU A 81 7.09 -6.18 -17.15
N PRO A 82 8.19 -5.43 -17.34
CA PRO A 82 9.52 -6.01 -17.32
C PRO A 82 9.94 -6.46 -15.92
N GLY A 83 10.52 -7.64 -15.83
CA GLY A 83 11.04 -8.22 -14.59
C GLY A 83 10.15 -9.31 -14.00
N ALA A 84 10.76 -10.18 -13.20
CA ALA A 84 10.08 -11.34 -12.62
C ALA A 84 9.03 -10.95 -11.57
N VAL A 85 9.18 -9.81 -10.92
CA VAL A 85 8.27 -9.36 -9.84
C VAL A 85 6.80 -9.39 -10.26
N TRP A 86 6.48 -8.96 -11.47
CA TRP A 86 5.10 -8.93 -11.96
C TRP A 86 4.50 -10.33 -12.19
N SER A 87 5.33 -11.34 -12.39
CA SER A 87 4.89 -12.74 -12.52
C SER A 87 4.64 -13.42 -11.17
N GLU A 88 5.20 -12.88 -10.10
CA GLU A 88 5.16 -13.45 -8.75
C GLU A 88 4.05 -12.85 -7.87
N VAL A 89 3.57 -11.66 -8.24
CA VAL A 89 2.50 -10.98 -7.47
C VAL A 89 1.13 -11.61 -7.77
N PRO A 90 0.26 -11.76 -6.76
CA PRO A 90 -1.04 -12.41 -6.92
C PRO A 90 -2.15 -11.46 -7.39
N PHE A 91 -1.84 -10.20 -7.68
CA PHE A 91 -2.81 -9.18 -8.09
C PHE A 91 -2.62 -8.78 -9.56
N ASP A 92 -3.71 -8.44 -10.24
CA ASP A 92 -3.70 -8.09 -11.66
C ASP A 92 -3.20 -6.64 -11.90
N GLY A 93 -3.51 -5.71 -11.01
CA GLY A 93 -3.15 -4.30 -11.15
C GLY A 93 -3.20 -3.55 -9.82
N ILE A 94 -2.96 -2.24 -9.87
CA ILE A 94 -2.91 -1.38 -8.69
C ILE A 94 -3.97 -0.27 -8.80
N CYS A 95 -4.76 -0.14 -7.74
CA CYS A 95 -5.64 1.00 -7.52
C CYS A 95 -4.98 1.94 -6.51
N GLY A 96 -4.40 3.02 -7.00
CA GLY A 96 -3.73 4.02 -6.17
C GLY A 96 -4.73 4.78 -5.29
N MET A 97 -4.50 4.74 -3.99
CA MET A 97 -5.30 5.40 -2.95
C MET A 97 -4.54 6.57 -2.31
N GLY A 98 -3.39 6.93 -2.84
CA GLY A 98 -2.62 8.10 -2.45
C GLY A 98 -3.29 9.41 -2.85
N LEU A 99 -2.70 10.53 -2.43
CA LEU A 99 -3.21 11.86 -2.77
C LEU A 99 -2.78 12.26 -4.20
N PRO A 100 -3.51 13.19 -4.86
CA PRO A 100 -3.24 13.55 -6.26
C PRO A 100 -1.80 14.03 -6.54
N GLY A 101 -1.11 14.55 -5.53
CA GLY A 101 0.24 15.13 -5.68
C GLY A 101 1.34 14.17 -6.14
N ILE A 102 1.14 12.86 -6.08
CA ILE A 102 2.08 11.84 -6.58
C ILE A 102 1.51 11.06 -7.78
N ALA A 103 0.35 11.45 -8.31
CA ALA A 103 -0.16 10.84 -9.53
C ALA A 103 0.76 11.17 -10.72
N MET A 104 1.18 10.13 -11.44
CA MET A 104 1.94 10.29 -12.68
C MET A 104 1.03 10.90 -13.74
N ASP A 105 1.60 11.75 -14.59
CA ASP A 105 0.92 12.45 -15.69
C ASP A 105 -0.29 13.27 -15.22
N LYS A 106 -0.36 13.62 -13.91
CA LYS A 106 -1.44 14.42 -13.31
C LYS A 106 -2.83 13.83 -13.52
N VAL A 107 -2.92 12.51 -13.66
CA VAL A 107 -4.20 11.80 -13.75
C VAL A 107 -4.91 11.89 -12.39
N GLU A 108 -6.22 12.11 -12.42
CA GLU A 108 -7.03 12.07 -11.20
C GLU A 108 -7.01 10.70 -10.54
N THR A 109 -6.98 10.68 -9.21
CA THR A 109 -6.97 9.43 -8.46
C THR A 109 -8.33 8.73 -8.51
N PRO A 110 -8.41 7.39 -8.41
CA PRO A 110 -9.68 6.68 -8.36
C PRO A 110 -10.62 7.20 -7.28
N PHE A 111 -10.08 7.55 -6.11
CA PHE A 111 -10.89 8.08 -5.02
C PHE A 111 -11.38 9.53 -5.28
N SER A 112 -10.60 10.35 -6.00
CA SER A 112 -11.04 11.69 -6.43
C SER A 112 -12.27 11.62 -7.33
N TYR A 113 -12.30 10.68 -8.29
CA TYR A 113 -13.49 10.44 -9.13
C TYR A 113 -14.70 10.02 -8.28
N LEU A 114 -14.49 9.14 -7.28
CA LEU A 114 -15.57 8.69 -6.40
C LEU A 114 -16.12 9.82 -5.52
N MET A 115 -15.23 10.69 -5.01
CA MET A 115 -15.63 11.90 -4.26
C MET A 115 -16.41 12.87 -5.13
N ALA A 116 -15.95 13.12 -6.36
CA ALA A 116 -16.62 14.02 -7.31
C ALA A 116 -18.02 13.51 -7.72
N ALA A 117 -18.25 12.20 -7.65
CA ALA A 117 -19.56 11.60 -7.91
C ALA A 117 -20.57 11.84 -6.77
N GLU A 118 -20.15 12.39 -5.62
CA GLU A 118 -20.99 12.73 -4.45
C GLU A 118 -21.85 11.57 -3.92
N LYS A 119 -21.39 10.32 -4.10
CA LYS A 119 -22.13 9.11 -3.71
C LYS A 119 -21.71 8.55 -2.35
N LEU A 120 -20.65 9.09 -1.74
CA LEU A 120 -20.15 8.65 -0.44
C LEU A 120 -20.86 9.38 0.70
N ALA A 121 -21.12 8.69 1.80
CA ALA A 121 -21.63 9.30 3.02
C ALA A 121 -20.64 10.31 3.62
N SER A 122 -19.34 10.07 3.44
CA SER A 122 -18.26 11.01 3.76
C SER A 122 -17.09 10.75 2.80
N ASN A 123 -16.28 11.77 2.53
CA ASN A 123 -15.08 11.67 1.70
C ASN A 123 -13.93 10.99 2.48
N THR A 124 -14.18 9.76 2.90
CA THR A 124 -13.30 8.97 3.76
C THR A 124 -13.26 7.53 3.26
N PHE A 125 -12.12 6.89 3.39
CA PHE A 125 -12.00 5.45 3.30
C PHE A 125 -11.24 4.91 4.50
N SER A 126 -11.42 3.64 4.84
CA SER A 126 -10.69 2.97 5.89
C SER A 126 -10.28 1.56 5.49
N PHE A 127 -9.15 1.11 6.01
CA PHE A 127 -8.65 -0.24 5.85
C PHE A 127 -8.73 -1.01 7.16
N TYR A 128 -9.25 -2.22 7.08
CA TYR A 128 -9.03 -3.26 8.06
C TYR A 128 -8.17 -4.35 7.42
N LEU A 129 -6.96 -4.55 7.96
CA LEU A 129 -6.03 -5.58 7.50
C LEU A 129 -6.06 -6.74 8.50
N SER A 130 -6.55 -7.89 8.05
CA SER A 130 -6.58 -9.11 8.87
C SER A 130 -5.19 -9.73 8.96
N SER A 131 -4.90 -10.43 10.07
CA SER A 131 -3.69 -11.25 10.18
C SER A 131 -3.70 -12.42 9.20
N LEU A 132 -2.52 -12.92 8.86
CA LEU A 132 -2.35 -14.04 7.93
C LEU A 132 -3.17 -15.28 8.38
N GLY A 133 -4.01 -15.78 7.48
CA GLY A 133 -4.87 -16.94 7.75
C GLY A 133 -6.16 -16.66 8.52
N ALA A 134 -6.42 -15.38 8.87
CA ALA A 134 -7.67 -14.94 9.48
C ALA A 134 -8.72 -14.50 8.45
N ALA A 135 -9.73 -13.76 8.89
CA ALA A 135 -10.80 -13.24 8.04
C ALA A 135 -10.29 -12.34 6.90
N THR A 136 -11.13 -12.10 5.93
CA THR A 136 -10.84 -11.21 4.78
C THR A 136 -10.56 -9.79 5.24
N SER A 137 -9.51 -9.17 4.70
CA SER A 137 -9.27 -7.72 4.83
C SER A 137 -10.36 -6.92 4.13
N VAL A 138 -10.64 -5.72 4.61
CA VAL A 138 -11.76 -4.90 4.13
C VAL A 138 -11.30 -3.47 3.86
N LEU A 139 -11.68 -2.95 2.69
CA LEU A 139 -11.67 -1.53 2.38
C LEU A 139 -13.11 -1.01 2.50
N THR A 140 -13.36 -0.06 3.40
CA THR A 140 -14.64 0.61 3.54
C THR A 140 -14.59 1.98 2.87
N LEU A 141 -15.56 2.26 2.01
CA LEU A 141 -15.72 3.55 1.34
C LEU A 141 -16.83 4.36 1.99
N GLY A 142 -16.56 5.64 2.26
CA GLY A 142 -17.53 6.55 2.89
C GLY A 142 -17.50 6.57 4.41
N GLY A 143 -16.50 5.96 5.04
CA GLY A 143 -16.36 5.95 6.50
C GLY A 143 -15.52 4.79 7.05
N ALA A 144 -15.83 4.36 8.27
CA ALA A 144 -15.26 3.18 8.93
C ALA A 144 -16.39 2.34 9.55
N ASP A 145 -16.35 1.03 9.38
CA ASP A 145 -17.35 0.11 9.94
C ASP A 145 -16.94 -0.27 11.38
N PRO A 146 -17.80 0.02 12.39
CA PRO A 146 -17.49 -0.23 13.81
C PRO A 146 -17.13 -1.66 14.18
N LYS A 147 -17.49 -2.63 13.34
CA LYS A 147 -17.12 -4.03 13.59
C LYS A 147 -15.64 -4.35 13.33
N TYR A 148 -14.89 -3.41 12.73
CA TYR A 148 -13.49 -3.59 12.36
C TYR A 148 -12.52 -2.74 13.19
N TYR A 149 -12.99 -2.00 14.19
CA TYR A 149 -12.13 -1.26 15.11
C TYR A 149 -12.74 -1.19 16.50
N GLU A 150 -11.90 -0.89 17.49
CA GLU A 150 -12.28 -0.67 18.87
C GLU A 150 -11.80 0.70 19.36
N GLY A 151 -12.56 1.32 20.27
CA GLY A 151 -12.23 2.61 20.85
C GLY A 151 -12.37 3.79 19.88
N GLU A 152 -11.60 4.86 20.16
CA GLU A 152 -11.65 6.12 19.42
C GLU A 152 -10.50 6.24 18.43
N PHE A 153 -10.76 6.81 17.23
CA PHE A 153 -9.72 7.14 16.27
C PHE A 153 -8.81 8.26 16.80
N THR A 154 -7.51 8.07 16.59
CA THR A 154 -6.53 9.15 16.80
C THR A 154 -6.35 9.91 15.49
N MET A 155 -6.89 11.11 15.43
CA MET A 155 -6.79 11.95 14.23
C MET A 155 -5.43 12.65 14.18
N LEU A 156 -4.71 12.44 13.09
CA LEU A 156 -3.39 13.01 12.84
C LEU A 156 -3.43 13.88 11.59
N PRO A 157 -2.90 15.11 11.63
CA PRO A 157 -2.83 15.94 10.43
C PRO A 157 -1.82 15.35 9.44
N THR A 158 -2.23 15.22 8.20
CA THR A 158 -1.31 14.88 7.11
C THR A 158 -0.29 15.98 6.92
N GLN A 159 0.92 15.59 6.54
CA GLN A 159 2.04 16.48 6.32
C GLN A 159 2.32 16.62 4.83
N THR A 160 2.89 17.73 4.42
CA THR A 160 3.41 17.89 3.07
C THR A 160 4.91 17.56 3.04
N PHE A 161 5.36 17.02 1.93
CA PHE A 161 6.79 16.89 1.64
C PHE A 161 7.17 17.86 0.53
N LEU A 162 8.07 18.78 0.80
CA LEU A 162 8.46 19.86 -0.11
C LEU A 162 7.26 20.68 -0.64
N GLY A 163 6.24 20.88 0.21
CA GLY A 163 5.03 21.62 -0.18
C GLY A 163 4.00 20.81 -0.98
N ASN A 164 4.27 19.53 -1.26
CA ASN A 164 3.37 18.65 -2.00
C ASN A 164 2.67 17.66 -1.08
N ALA A 165 1.34 17.59 -1.15
CA ALA A 165 0.50 16.60 -0.47
C ALA A 165 0.31 15.39 -1.39
N GLY A 166 1.24 14.44 -1.33
CA GLY A 166 1.21 13.27 -2.21
C GLY A 166 1.04 11.95 -1.48
N TYR A 167 1.66 11.83 -0.32
CA TYR A 167 1.57 10.65 0.52
C TYR A 167 0.66 10.91 1.73
N TRP A 168 0.07 9.85 2.27
CA TRP A 168 -0.49 9.83 3.61
C TRP A 168 0.64 9.90 4.63
N LEU A 169 1.31 11.04 4.66
CA LEU A 169 2.48 11.33 5.47
C LEU A 169 2.05 11.91 6.82
N ILE A 170 2.48 11.29 7.91
CA ILE A 170 2.19 11.72 9.28
C ILE A 170 3.47 11.96 10.09
N ASN A 171 3.34 12.67 11.20
CA ASN A 171 4.42 12.82 12.18
C ASN A 171 4.32 11.72 13.24
N GLY A 172 5.35 10.88 13.36
CA GLY A 172 5.55 10.02 14.51
C GLY A 172 6.33 10.74 15.61
N ASP A 173 5.93 10.53 16.85
CA ASP A 173 6.55 11.13 18.02
C ASP A 173 7.75 10.33 18.49
N ASP A 174 7.62 9.00 18.51
CA ASP A 174 8.65 8.07 18.96
C ASP A 174 8.51 6.69 18.35
N ILE A 175 9.59 5.91 18.42
CA ILE A 175 9.60 4.46 18.18
C ILE A 175 10.25 3.82 19.39
N LYS A 176 9.54 2.86 20.01
CA LYS A 176 10.01 2.12 21.18
C LYS A 176 10.12 0.64 20.84
N ILE A 177 11.07 -0.06 21.43
CA ILE A 177 11.21 -1.51 21.31
C ILE A 177 11.17 -2.11 22.70
N GLY A 178 10.20 -2.98 22.97
CA GLY A 178 9.97 -3.53 24.29
C GLY A 178 9.70 -2.44 25.35
N GLY A 179 9.02 -1.35 24.95
CA GLY A 179 8.70 -0.21 25.82
C GLY A 179 9.83 0.83 25.97
N GLU A 180 11.03 0.57 25.44
CA GLU A 180 12.19 1.46 25.56
C GLU A 180 12.32 2.37 24.34
N SER A 181 12.31 3.69 24.53
CA SER A 181 12.50 4.69 23.48
C SER A 181 13.89 4.60 22.87
N LEU A 182 13.96 4.56 21.56
CA LEU A 182 15.24 4.59 20.84
C LEU A 182 15.69 6.02 20.50
N GLY A 183 14.84 7.03 20.72
CA GLY A 183 15.09 8.40 20.30
C GLY A 183 15.25 8.57 18.80
N SER A 184 14.74 7.61 18.01
CA SER A 184 14.93 7.57 16.55
C SER A 184 14.31 8.78 15.84
N CYS A 185 13.26 9.37 16.41
CA CYS A 185 12.59 10.56 15.88
C CYS A 185 13.27 11.89 16.31
N LYS A 186 14.28 11.84 17.19
CA LYS A 186 15.01 13.03 17.58
C LYS A 186 15.95 13.48 16.47
N GLY A 187 15.95 14.78 16.17
CA GLY A 187 16.85 15.38 15.19
C GLY A 187 16.55 16.84 14.95
N TRP A 188 17.60 17.61 14.69
CA TRP A 188 17.51 19.07 14.55
C TRP A 188 16.60 19.52 13.39
N LEU A 189 16.67 18.83 12.24
CA LEU A 189 15.87 19.17 11.05
C LEU A 189 14.42 18.64 11.10
N SER A 190 14.15 17.63 11.93
CA SER A 190 12.83 16.99 12.02
C SER A 190 11.92 17.59 13.09
N GLY A 191 12.42 18.54 13.90
CA GLY A 191 11.66 19.07 15.03
C GLY A 191 11.29 17.99 16.07
N ASN A 192 12.16 16.95 16.21
CA ASN A 192 11.91 15.77 17.04
C ASN A 192 10.69 14.93 16.63
N LYS A 193 10.40 14.86 15.32
CA LYS A 193 9.36 14.01 14.75
C LYS A 193 9.95 13.14 13.65
N CYS A 194 9.47 11.92 13.54
CA CYS A 194 9.69 11.07 12.37
C CYS A 194 8.63 11.37 11.31
N LYS A 195 9.04 11.46 10.05
CA LYS A 195 8.10 11.46 8.92
C LYS A 195 7.81 10.02 8.56
N MET A 196 6.55 9.61 8.62
CA MET A 196 6.12 8.25 8.36
C MET A 196 5.01 8.24 7.29
N VAL A 197 5.19 7.44 6.26
CA VAL A 197 4.18 7.19 5.23
C VAL A 197 3.37 5.98 5.64
N VAL A 198 2.04 6.09 5.61
CA VAL A 198 1.12 4.97 5.85
C VAL A 198 0.78 4.38 4.49
N ASP A 199 1.42 3.24 4.17
CA ASP A 199 1.44 2.64 2.85
C ASP A 199 0.91 1.20 2.87
N THR A 200 -0.28 0.97 2.30
CA THR A 200 -0.88 -0.36 2.20
C THR A 200 -0.30 -1.20 1.06
N GLY A 201 0.46 -0.60 0.16
CA GLY A 201 1.16 -1.25 -0.95
C GLY A 201 2.53 -1.81 -0.59
N THR A 202 3.08 -1.45 0.60
CA THR A 202 4.38 -1.94 1.07
C THR A 202 4.18 -3.01 2.12
N SER A 203 4.72 -4.21 1.87
CA SER A 203 4.49 -5.41 2.69
C SER A 203 5.36 -5.50 3.95
N VAL A 204 6.36 -4.63 4.09
CA VAL A 204 7.36 -4.66 5.17
C VAL A 204 7.58 -3.26 5.73
N LEU A 205 8.16 -3.19 6.94
CA LEU A 205 8.59 -1.90 7.52
C LEU A 205 9.89 -1.44 6.87
N THR A 206 9.84 -0.31 6.17
CA THR A 206 10.99 0.26 5.47
C THR A 206 11.42 1.60 6.06
N GLY A 207 12.69 1.93 5.90
CA GLY A 207 13.21 3.21 6.34
C GLY A 207 14.70 3.38 6.08
N PRO A 208 15.26 4.57 6.37
CA PRO A 208 16.68 4.82 6.20
C PRO A 208 17.53 3.86 7.05
N THR A 209 18.52 3.21 6.47
CA THR A 209 19.37 2.19 7.12
C THR A 209 19.91 2.64 8.47
N LYS A 210 20.35 3.91 8.58
CA LYS A 210 20.86 4.47 9.85
C LYS A 210 19.81 4.55 10.97
N LYS A 211 18.53 4.61 10.61
CA LYS A 211 17.40 4.64 11.56
C LYS A 211 16.90 3.24 11.88
N LEU A 212 16.95 2.33 10.91
CA LEU A 212 16.55 0.93 11.10
C LEU A 212 17.59 0.15 11.90
N ALA A 213 18.87 0.37 11.70
CA ALA A 213 19.93 -0.41 12.37
C ALA A 213 19.77 -0.53 13.90
N PRO A 214 19.52 0.53 14.68
CA PRO A 214 19.29 0.40 16.11
C PRO A 214 17.97 -0.32 16.45
N ILE A 215 16.93 -0.21 15.63
CA ILE A 215 15.68 -0.96 15.78
C ILE A 215 15.95 -2.46 15.63
N LEU A 216 16.59 -2.85 14.52
CA LEU A 216 16.94 -4.24 14.24
C LEU A 216 17.85 -4.85 15.34
N ALA A 217 18.85 -4.10 15.78
CA ALA A 217 19.72 -4.53 16.87
C ALA A 217 18.97 -4.78 18.20
N LYS A 218 17.93 -3.99 18.46
CA LYS A 218 17.14 -4.10 19.69
C LYS A 218 16.09 -5.21 19.62
N ILE A 219 15.50 -5.47 18.44
CA ILE A 219 14.61 -6.62 18.19
C ILE A 219 15.40 -7.91 18.35
N GLY A 220 16.64 -7.94 17.87
CA GLY A 220 17.48 -9.12 17.91
C GLY A 220 17.22 -10.10 16.76
N ASN A 221 17.67 -11.33 16.92
CA ASN A 221 17.57 -12.36 15.89
C ASN A 221 16.21 -13.06 15.91
N VAL A 222 15.59 -13.20 14.76
CA VAL A 222 14.41 -14.05 14.57
C VAL A 222 14.87 -15.47 14.21
N SER A 223 14.45 -16.48 14.98
CA SER A 223 14.76 -17.86 14.68
C SER A 223 14.02 -18.30 13.42
N SER A 224 14.74 -18.87 12.46
CA SER A 224 14.15 -19.30 11.18
C SER A 224 13.02 -20.32 11.34
N ASP A 225 13.04 -21.14 12.40
CA ASP A 225 11.99 -22.09 12.78
C ASP A 225 10.83 -21.48 13.55
N CYS A 226 10.80 -20.15 13.70
CA CYS A 226 9.78 -19.40 14.45
C CYS A 226 9.75 -19.67 15.97
N SER A 227 10.71 -20.39 16.53
CA SER A 227 10.66 -20.88 17.94
C SER A 227 10.71 -19.75 18.97
N ASN A 228 11.29 -18.59 18.63
CA ASN A 228 11.42 -17.45 19.54
C ASN A 228 10.38 -16.35 19.32
N LEU A 229 9.38 -16.54 18.47
CA LEU A 229 8.40 -15.50 18.09
C LEU A 229 7.75 -14.84 19.31
N ASN A 230 7.36 -15.64 20.31
CA ASN A 230 6.68 -15.16 21.51
C ASN A 230 7.60 -14.45 22.52
N THR A 231 8.91 -14.41 22.26
CA THR A 231 9.90 -13.75 23.12
C THR A 231 10.45 -12.45 22.52
N LEU A 232 10.07 -12.17 21.27
CA LEU A 232 10.47 -10.94 20.61
C LEU A 232 9.71 -9.74 21.19
N PRO A 233 10.33 -8.54 21.23
CA PRO A 233 9.70 -7.36 21.79
C PRO A 233 8.65 -6.75 20.87
N ASN A 234 7.61 -6.12 21.40
CA ASN A 234 6.74 -5.25 20.61
C ASN A 234 7.52 -4.06 20.03
N ILE A 235 7.15 -3.65 18.81
CA ILE A 235 7.50 -2.37 18.25
C ILE A 235 6.35 -1.41 18.55
N THR A 236 6.59 -0.34 19.28
CA THR A 236 5.57 0.65 19.62
C THR A 236 5.81 1.93 18.84
N PHE A 237 4.85 2.35 18.06
CA PHE A 237 4.84 3.64 17.41
C PHE A 237 4.01 4.63 18.23
N THR A 238 4.58 5.79 18.55
CA THR A 238 3.84 6.84 19.25
C THR A 238 3.39 7.91 18.26
N PHE A 239 2.08 8.17 18.21
CA PHE A 239 1.46 9.18 17.35
C PHE A 239 0.53 10.05 18.18
N GLY A 240 0.71 11.38 18.14
CA GLY A 240 -0.14 12.32 18.88
C GLY A 240 -0.14 12.06 20.39
N GLY A 241 0.98 11.54 20.92
CA GLY A 241 1.11 11.16 22.32
C GLY A 241 0.48 9.82 22.72
N LYS A 242 -0.13 9.09 21.77
CA LYS A 242 -0.73 7.77 22.00
C LYS A 242 0.16 6.67 21.42
N ASP A 243 0.33 5.60 22.16
CA ASP A 243 1.13 4.45 21.77
C ASP A 243 0.28 3.43 20.99
N PHE A 244 0.88 2.87 19.92
CA PHE A 244 0.32 1.81 19.08
C PHE A 244 1.33 0.68 19.00
N ASP A 245 0.98 -0.45 19.59
CA ASP A 245 1.84 -1.62 19.65
C ASP A 245 1.68 -2.48 18.40
N LEU A 246 2.81 -2.86 17.81
CA LEU A 246 2.94 -3.85 16.77
C LEU A 246 3.61 -5.09 17.38
N GLU A 247 2.82 -6.14 17.56
CA GLU A 247 3.29 -7.41 18.11
C GLU A 247 4.18 -8.17 17.11
N PRO A 248 5.05 -9.09 17.56
CA PRO A 248 5.93 -9.88 16.71
C PRO A 248 5.22 -10.61 15.56
N SER A 249 3.99 -11.05 15.78
CA SER A 249 3.15 -11.70 14.78
C SER A 249 2.87 -10.84 13.54
N PHE A 250 3.01 -9.50 13.62
CA PHE A 250 2.75 -8.57 12.54
C PHE A 250 4.02 -8.05 11.84
N TYR A 251 5.19 -8.13 12.49
CA TYR A 251 6.43 -7.69 11.89
C TYR A 251 7.41 -8.83 11.56
N VAL A 252 7.06 -10.07 11.89
CA VAL A 252 7.80 -11.27 11.47
C VAL A 252 7.04 -11.95 10.33
N ILE A 253 7.68 -12.01 9.16
CA ILE A 253 7.14 -12.72 8.02
C ILE A 253 7.25 -14.22 8.28
N ARG A 254 6.14 -14.92 8.10
CA ARG A 254 6.04 -16.39 8.18
C ARG A 254 5.69 -16.92 6.81
N ALA A 255 6.54 -17.77 6.27
CA ALA A 255 6.32 -18.40 4.98
C ALA A 255 6.55 -19.91 5.08
N ARG A 256 5.98 -20.68 4.16
CA ARG A 256 6.25 -22.09 3.95
C ARG A 256 6.02 -22.42 2.48
N ASP A 257 6.77 -23.39 1.96
CA ASP A 257 6.70 -23.74 0.53
C ASP A 257 5.35 -24.42 0.18
N ASP A 258 4.84 -25.24 1.10
CA ASP A 258 3.54 -25.89 0.98
C ASP A 258 2.90 -26.16 2.36
N ALA A 259 1.70 -26.74 2.38
CA ALA A 259 0.96 -26.99 3.61
C ALA A 259 1.64 -28.01 4.55
N ALA A 260 2.51 -28.88 4.04
CA ALA A 260 3.24 -29.90 4.82
C ALA A 260 4.61 -29.40 5.27
N SER A 261 5.14 -28.35 4.66
CA SER A 261 6.45 -27.78 4.99
C SER A 261 6.41 -27.03 6.33
N PRO A 262 7.51 -27.04 7.10
CA PRO A 262 7.60 -26.25 8.32
C PRO A 262 7.56 -24.75 8.01
N TRP A 263 7.01 -23.97 8.93
CA TRP A 263 7.06 -22.53 8.84
C TRP A 263 8.50 -22.02 8.94
N GLN A 264 8.81 -21.05 8.12
CA GLN A 264 10.05 -20.28 8.14
C GLN A 264 9.74 -18.85 8.57
N CYS A 265 10.51 -18.32 9.49
CA CYS A 265 10.35 -16.97 10.01
C CYS A 265 11.55 -16.09 9.65
N GLN A 266 11.25 -14.86 9.26
CA GLN A 266 12.26 -13.82 9.06
C GLN A 266 11.68 -12.46 9.46
N LEU A 267 12.55 -11.51 9.74
CA LEU A 267 12.15 -10.14 10.01
C LEU A 267 11.60 -9.51 8.74
N GLY A 268 10.46 -8.82 8.83
CA GLY A 268 9.75 -8.14 7.75
C GLY A 268 9.96 -6.62 7.68
#